data_00935dec6bfc7ff5a7f44fe238a71aec
#
_entry.id   00935dec6bfc7ff5a7f44fe238a71aec
#
_cell.length_a   1.000
_cell.length_b   1.000
_cell.length_c   1.000
_cell.angle_alpha   90.00
_cell.angle_beta   90.00
_cell.angle_gamma   90.00
#
_symmetry.space_group_name_H-M   'P 1'
#
loop_
_entity.id
_entity.type
_entity.pdbx_description
1 polymer ?
#
loop_
_entity_poly.entity_id
_entity_poly.type
_entity_poly.pdbx_seq_one_letter_code
_entity_poly.pdbx_strand_id
1 'polypeptide(L)'
;MIYETFREAIQNIWSNKFRTLLTMLGIIIGVMAVMVIVGLGNGMTTSIQNEFADMGTNLLTVQIMGYGSRSVKVKDFYELVEKNSDVLGAVSPSISMSGTVKVGTDDDSYSSTSVKGVSEVYLNMGGYTIVQGRPLNYVDMDANKKVCIVGDYISRVGYGGNAIGQSIKIGREWYTIVGVLEAEIDDPSDQEGSSDDCIFVPYTTAMRVSGISTASSYAVLVSDEENISKGKAIIENGLQELLHSDSGYMVISLSEMLDMMTSMVNMVVTVLTAIAAISLLVGGIGI
;
A
#
# COMPACT_ATOMS: atom_id res chain seq x y z
N MET A 1 30.98 50.06 -27.96
CA MET A 1 30.22 50.01 -26.70
C MET A 1 29.85 48.57 -26.32
N ILE A 2 28.86 47.87 -26.96
CA ILE A 2 28.43 46.50 -26.53
C ILE A 2 29.59 45.48 -26.60
N TYR A 3 30.42 45.52 -27.62
CA TYR A 3 31.56 44.58 -27.76
C TYR A 3 32.68 44.84 -26.73
N GLU A 4 32.93 46.09 -26.39
CA GLU A 4 33.91 46.47 -25.36
C GLU A 4 33.42 46.05 -23.98
N THR A 5 32.14 46.31 -23.65
CA THR A 5 31.55 45.89 -22.38
C THR A 5 31.56 44.33 -22.21
N PHE A 6 31.32 43.61 -23.30
CA PHE A 6 31.40 42.14 -23.31
C PHE A 6 32.84 41.66 -23.12
N ARG A 7 33.82 42.29 -23.73
CA ARG A 7 35.26 41.98 -23.58
C ARG A 7 35.74 42.28 -22.15
N GLU A 8 35.34 43.40 -21.57
CA GLU A 8 35.66 43.75 -20.18
C GLU A 8 35.01 42.76 -19.20
N ALA A 9 33.76 42.34 -19.44
CA ALA A 9 33.11 41.31 -18.62
C ALA A 9 33.86 39.97 -18.63
N ILE A 10 34.32 39.52 -19.81
CA ILE A 10 35.12 38.30 -19.94
C ILE A 10 36.48 38.47 -19.22
N GLN A 11 37.14 39.62 -19.38
CA GLN A 11 38.41 39.88 -18.71
C GLN A 11 38.28 39.89 -17.16
N ASN A 12 37.19 40.45 -16.64
CA ASN A 12 36.88 40.41 -15.20
C ASN A 12 36.64 38.98 -14.69
N ILE A 13 35.94 38.14 -15.46
CA ILE A 13 35.77 36.72 -15.16
C ILE A 13 37.11 35.99 -15.09
N TRP A 14 38.02 36.25 -16.03
CA TRP A 14 39.32 35.60 -16.07
C TRP A 14 40.29 36.07 -15.00
N SER A 15 40.21 37.34 -14.57
CA SER A 15 41.03 37.87 -13.47
C SER A 15 40.65 37.32 -12.11
N ASN A 16 39.39 36.90 -11.90
CA ASN A 16 38.88 36.35 -10.65
C ASN A 16 38.35 34.91 -10.82
N LYS A 17 39.03 34.09 -11.61
CA LYS A 17 38.59 32.76 -12.07
C LYS A 17 38.15 31.81 -10.92
N PHE A 18 38.80 31.85 -9.75
CA PHE A 18 38.42 31.02 -8.61
C PHE A 18 37.08 31.45 -8.00
N ARG A 19 36.83 32.75 -7.84
CA ARG A 19 35.57 33.27 -7.31
C ARG A 19 34.43 32.94 -8.27
N THR A 20 34.62 33.25 -9.56
CA THR A 20 33.63 32.99 -10.62
C THR A 20 33.31 31.51 -10.74
N LEU A 21 34.33 30.62 -10.67
CA LEU A 21 34.13 29.17 -10.66
C LEU A 21 33.29 28.72 -9.47
N LEU A 22 33.62 29.19 -8.26
CA LEU A 22 32.90 28.81 -7.03
C LEU A 22 31.43 29.24 -7.08
N THR A 23 31.15 30.45 -7.56
CA THR A 23 29.79 30.98 -7.65
C THR A 23 28.98 30.29 -8.72
N MET A 24 29.56 30.06 -9.94
CA MET A 24 28.91 29.25 -10.97
C MET A 24 28.61 27.84 -10.49
N LEU A 25 29.54 27.19 -9.77
CA LEU A 25 29.35 25.86 -9.21
C LEU A 25 28.20 25.85 -8.20
N GLY A 26 28.12 26.86 -7.33
CA GLY A 26 27.03 27.00 -6.37
C GLY A 26 25.67 27.12 -7.03
N ILE A 27 25.55 27.93 -8.08
CA ILE A 27 24.31 28.08 -8.85
C ILE A 27 23.94 26.78 -9.57
N ILE A 28 24.91 26.15 -10.23
CA ILE A 28 24.69 24.89 -10.97
C ILE A 28 24.18 23.81 -10.00
N ILE A 29 24.85 23.63 -8.85
CA ILE A 29 24.45 22.65 -7.84
C ILE A 29 23.05 22.98 -7.31
N GLY A 30 22.77 24.25 -7.03
CA GLY A 30 21.45 24.67 -6.53
C GLY A 30 20.32 24.38 -7.52
N VAL A 31 20.51 24.73 -8.79
CA VAL A 31 19.50 24.47 -9.85
C VAL A 31 19.34 22.95 -10.07
N MET A 32 20.46 22.22 -10.13
CA MET A 32 20.43 20.77 -10.28
C MET A 32 19.68 20.11 -9.12
N ALA A 33 19.96 20.51 -7.90
CA ALA A 33 19.27 19.99 -6.70
C ALA A 33 17.75 20.20 -6.78
N VAL A 34 17.29 21.40 -7.17
CA VAL A 34 15.86 21.68 -7.34
C VAL A 34 15.24 20.79 -8.41
N MET A 35 15.88 20.65 -9.57
CA MET A 35 15.37 19.81 -10.66
C MET A 35 15.26 18.35 -10.26
N VAL A 36 16.29 17.80 -9.56
CA VAL A 36 16.27 16.42 -9.08
C VAL A 36 15.19 16.21 -8.04
N ILE A 37 15.04 17.12 -7.08
CA ILE A 37 14.03 17.00 -6.02
C ILE A 37 12.61 17.03 -6.60
N VAL A 38 12.32 17.98 -7.49
CA VAL A 38 11.00 18.10 -8.13
C VAL A 38 10.73 16.89 -9.05
N GLY A 39 11.75 16.45 -9.79
CA GLY A 39 11.64 15.27 -10.65
C GLY A 39 11.36 13.99 -9.86
N LEU A 40 12.06 13.78 -8.75
CA LEU A 40 11.82 12.66 -7.83
C LEU A 40 10.41 12.72 -7.22
N GLY A 41 9.98 13.90 -6.76
CA GLY A 41 8.64 14.07 -6.19
C GLY A 41 7.53 13.73 -7.18
N ASN A 42 7.63 14.22 -8.39
CA ASN A 42 6.67 13.91 -9.47
C ASN A 42 6.71 12.41 -9.83
N GLY A 43 7.89 11.82 -9.90
CA GLY A 43 8.07 10.39 -10.16
C GLY A 43 7.41 9.53 -9.07
N MET A 44 7.65 9.85 -7.79
CA MET A 44 7.02 9.16 -6.67
C MET A 44 5.49 9.28 -6.70
N THR A 45 4.96 10.46 -6.96
CA THR A 45 3.49 10.67 -7.07
C THR A 45 2.90 9.82 -8.19
N THR A 46 3.55 9.79 -9.36
CA THR A 46 3.10 8.98 -10.50
C THR A 46 3.19 7.48 -10.19
N SER A 47 4.26 7.04 -9.53
CA SER A 47 4.41 5.62 -9.13
C SER A 47 3.31 5.20 -8.15
N ILE A 48 3.02 6.04 -7.13
CA ILE A 48 1.93 5.80 -6.17
C ILE A 48 0.60 5.69 -6.92
N GLN A 49 0.29 6.62 -7.82
CA GLN A 49 -0.97 6.59 -8.57
C GLN A 49 -1.09 5.35 -9.46
N ASN A 50 -0.01 4.94 -10.11
CA ASN A 50 -0.01 3.75 -10.95
C ASN A 50 -0.19 2.45 -10.16
N GLU A 51 0.44 2.32 -9.00
CA GLU A 51 0.33 1.14 -8.13
C GLU A 51 -1.11 0.88 -7.65
N PHE A 52 -1.89 1.94 -7.50
CA PHE A 52 -3.29 1.84 -7.06
C PHE A 52 -4.32 1.99 -8.19
N ALA A 53 -3.87 2.20 -9.44
CA ALA A 53 -4.78 2.43 -10.57
C ALA A 53 -5.74 1.24 -10.83
N ASP A 54 -5.26 0.03 -10.59
CA ASP A 54 -6.00 -1.21 -10.86
C ASP A 54 -6.91 -1.64 -9.68
N MET A 55 -6.73 -1.03 -8.49
CA MET A 55 -7.47 -1.42 -7.27
C MET A 55 -8.89 -0.86 -7.20
N GLY A 56 -9.33 -0.05 -8.17
CA GLY A 56 -10.65 0.61 -8.14
C GLY A 56 -10.75 1.70 -7.06
N THR A 57 -11.29 2.86 -7.43
CA THR A 57 -11.38 4.02 -6.55
C THR A 57 -12.52 3.95 -5.54
N ASN A 58 -13.43 2.98 -5.70
CA ASN A 58 -14.62 2.79 -4.87
C ASN A 58 -14.41 1.88 -3.65
N LEU A 59 -13.16 1.69 -3.21
CA LEU A 59 -12.82 0.89 -2.04
C LEU A 59 -12.70 1.76 -0.78
N LEU A 60 -13.37 1.35 0.29
CA LEU A 60 -13.22 1.89 1.64
C LEU A 60 -12.43 0.93 2.52
N THR A 61 -11.40 1.44 3.18
CA THR A 61 -10.68 0.72 4.23
C THR A 61 -11.19 1.17 5.59
N VAL A 62 -11.66 0.22 6.37
CA VAL A 62 -12.19 0.44 7.72
C VAL A 62 -11.23 -0.16 8.73
N GLN A 63 -10.72 0.66 9.65
CA GLN A 63 -9.90 0.22 10.78
C GLN A 63 -10.70 0.37 12.06
N ILE A 64 -10.82 -0.70 12.85
CA ILE A 64 -11.55 -0.71 14.11
C ILE A 64 -10.55 -1.00 15.24
N MET A 65 -10.25 0.03 16.01
CA MET A 65 -9.37 -0.07 17.19
C MET A 65 -10.14 -0.48 18.44
N GLY A 66 -11.48 -0.42 18.40
CA GLY A 66 -12.36 -0.63 19.54
C GLY A 66 -12.37 0.57 20.50
N TYR A 67 -13.27 0.53 21.48
CA TYR A 67 -13.35 1.56 22.52
C TYR A 67 -13.58 0.92 23.89
N GLY A 68 -12.58 1.00 24.74
CA GLY A 68 -12.59 0.32 26.03
C GLY A 68 -12.65 -1.21 25.86
N SER A 69 -13.69 -1.86 26.42
CA SER A 69 -13.93 -3.30 26.26
C SER A 69 -14.84 -3.64 25.07
N ARG A 70 -15.28 -2.63 24.29
CA ARG A 70 -16.21 -2.82 23.18
C ARG A 70 -15.46 -3.11 21.91
N SER A 71 -15.93 -4.10 21.17
CA SER A 71 -15.38 -4.53 19.89
C SER A 71 -16.52 -4.92 18.96
N VAL A 72 -16.34 -4.77 17.66
CA VAL A 72 -17.33 -5.11 16.64
C VAL A 72 -17.08 -6.54 16.20
N LYS A 73 -18.10 -7.41 16.33
CA LYS A 73 -18.03 -8.76 15.78
C LYS A 73 -18.13 -8.72 14.26
N VAL A 74 -17.48 -9.66 13.61
CA VAL A 74 -17.52 -9.78 12.14
C VAL A 74 -18.97 -9.86 11.65
N LYS A 75 -19.82 -10.64 12.34
CA LYS A 75 -21.23 -10.79 11.98
C LYS A 75 -21.99 -9.47 12.02
N ASP A 76 -21.80 -8.65 13.05
CA ASP A 76 -22.50 -7.39 13.24
C ASP A 76 -22.10 -6.38 12.12
N PHE A 77 -20.84 -6.44 11.69
CA PHE A 77 -20.36 -5.62 10.58
C PHE A 77 -20.93 -6.08 9.22
N TYR A 78 -21.04 -7.40 8.99
CA TYR A 78 -21.70 -7.93 7.80
C TYR A 78 -23.18 -7.54 7.75
N GLU A 79 -23.91 -7.61 8.88
CA GLU A 79 -25.31 -7.17 8.97
C GLU A 79 -25.47 -5.67 8.68
N LEU A 80 -24.51 -4.84 9.09
CA LEU A 80 -24.50 -3.41 8.75
C LEU A 80 -24.38 -3.19 7.24
N VAL A 81 -23.46 -3.92 6.58
CA VAL A 81 -23.27 -3.82 5.11
C VAL A 81 -24.50 -4.35 4.37
N GLU A 82 -25.05 -5.49 4.78
CA GLU A 82 -26.21 -6.12 4.16
C GLU A 82 -27.47 -5.22 4.23
N LYS A 83 -27.68 -4.55 5.35
CA LYS A 83 -28.79 -3.57 5.51
C LYS A 83 -28.68 -2.38 4.57
N ASN A 84 -27.48 -2.08 4.07
CA ASN A 84 -27.23 -0.93 3.20
C ASN A 84 -26.67 -1.38 1.83
N SER A 85 -27.12 -2.54 1.36
CA SER A 85 -26.65 -3.16 0.12
C SER A 85 -26.95 -2.36 -1.16
N ASP A 86 -27.77 -1.32 -1.06
CA ASP A 86 -28.00 -0.33 -2.12
C ASP A 86 -26.78 0.57 -2.39
N VAL A 87 -25.94 0.77 -1.39
CA VAL A 87 -24.71 1.59 -1.45
C VAL A 87 -23.44 0.77 -1.26
N LEU A 88 -23.48 -0.20 -0.34
CA LEU A 88 -22.33 -1.04 0.03
C LEU A 88 -22.42 -2.39 -0.68
N GLY A 89 -21.54 -2.63 -1.64
CA GLY A 89 -21.61 -3.82 -2.50
C GLY A 89 -21.04 -5.09 -1.86
N ALA A 90 -19.81 -5.06 -1.40
CA ALA A 90 -19.13 -6.23 -0.85
C ALA A 90 -18.26 -5.84 0.36
N VAL A 91 -18.01 -6.81 1.23
CA VAL A 91 -17.17 -6.62 2.42
C VAL A 91 -16.26 -7.82 2.64
N SER A 92 -15.03 -7.54 3.02
CA SER A 92 -14.06 -8.53 3.45
C SER A 92 -13.38 -8.11 4.75
N PRO A 93 -13.38 -8.93 5.79
CA PRO A 93 -12.43 -8.78 6.88
C PRO A 93 -11.01 -8.93 6.34
N SER A 94 -10.06 -8.20 6.93
CA SER A 94 -8.63 -8.35 6.66
C SER A 94 -7.91 -8.58 7.99
N ILE A 95 -7.43 -9.80 8.19
CA ILE A 95 -6.81 -10.24 9.44
C ILE A 95 -5.35 -10.52 9.18
N SER A 96 -4.46 -9.64 9.67
CA SER A 96 -3.03 -9.89 9.59
C SER A 96 -2.64 -11.03 10.52
N MET A 97 -2.01 -12.05 9.97
CA MET A 97 -1.46 -13.16 10.72
C MET A 97 0.04 -12.97 10.93
N SER A 98 0.47 -13.02 12.19
CA SER A 98 1.90 -13.01 12.52
C SER A 98 2.41 -14.45 12.59
N GLY A 99 3.50 -14.72 11.92
CA GLY A 99 4.13 -16.04 11.97
C GLY A 99 5.15 -16.22 10.88
N THR A 100 6.13 -17.08 11.12
CA THR A 100 7.13 -17.43 10.11
C THR A 100 6.48 -18.32 9.06
N VAL A 101 6.68 -17.99 7.80
CA VAL A 101 6.28 -18.81 6.67
C VAL A 101 7.43 -19.75 6.32
N LYS A 102 7.16 -21.05 6.18
CA LYS A 102 8.14 -22.05 5.74
C LYS A 102 7.60 -22.84 4.57
N VAL A 103 8.46 -23.04 3.58
CA VAL A 103 8.16 -23.75 2.36
C VAL A 103 8.72 -25.17 2.43
N GLY A 104 7.89 -26.17 2.19
CA GLY A 104 8.31 -27.57 2.19
C GLY A 104 8.97 -28.02 3.48
N THR A 105 10.04 -28.83 3.39
CA THR A 105 10.81 -29.36 4.51
C THR A 105 12.09 -28.56 4.78
N ASP A 106 12.37 -27.54 3.99
CA ASP A 106 13.57 -26.72 4.13
C ASP A 106 13.44 -25.75 5.33
N ASP A 107 14.59 -25.44 5.92
CA ASP A 107 14.66 -24.51 7.06
C ASP A 107 14.55 -23.02 6.61
N ASP A 108 14.41 -22.77 5.32
CA ASP A 108 14.24 -21.43 4.79
C ASP A 108 12.94 -20.82 5.29
N SER A 109 13.08 -19.72 6.00
CA SER A 109 11.98 -19.00 6.61
C SER A 109 11.80 -17.64 5.92
N TYR A 110 10.62 -17.43 5.40
CA TYR A 110 10.20 -16.17 4.79
C TYR A 110 9.58 -15.30 5.88
N SER A 111 10.34 -14.34 6.39
CA SER A 111 9.91 -13.47 7.49
C SER A 111 9.21 -12.20 7.02
N SER A 112 9.44 -11.81 5.78
CA SER A 112 8.87 -10.61 5.15
C SER A 112 7.49 -10.85 4.54
N THR A 113 7.09 -12.13 4.35
CA THR A 113 5.85 -12.51 3.70
C THR A 113 4.63 -11.99 4.47
N SER A 114 3.78 -11.25 3.77
CA SER A 114 2.51 -10.76 4.30
C SER A 114 1.45 -11.86 4.28
N VAL A 115 0.94 -12.25 5.45
CA VAL A 115 -0.14 -13.24 5.54
C VAL A 115 -1.43 -12.57 6.01
N LYS A 116 -2.48 -12.65 5.19
CA LYS A 116 -3.79 -12.05 5.49
C LYS A 116 -4.91 -13.07 5.42
N GLY A 117 -5.77 -13.06 6.44
CA GLY A 117 -7.05 -13.76 6.44
C GLY A 117 -8.12 -12.88 5.79
N VAL A 118 -8.71 -13.35 4.69
CA VAL A 118 -9.65 -12.57 3.86
C VAL A 118 -10.87 -13.40 3.47
N SER A 119 -11.93 -12.73 2.98
CA SER A 119 -13.10 -13.42 2.41
C SER A 119 -12.87 -13.79 0.94
N GLU A 120 -13.82 -14.56 0.38
CA GLU A 120 -13.81 -14.99 -1.02
C GLU A 120 -13.91 -13.83 -2.03
N VAL A 121 -14.49 -12.70 -1.61
CA VAL A 121 -14.66 -11.54 -2.49
C VAL A 121 -13.45 -10.61 -2.50
N TYR A 122 -12.51 -10.77 -1.55
CA TYR A 122 -11.39 -9.85 -1.35
C TYR A 122 -10.51 -9.70 -2.59
N LEU A 123 -10.22 -10.80 -3.27
CA LEU A 123 -9.36 -10.78 -4.47
C LEU A 123 -9.98 -9.93 -5.59
N ASN A 124 -11.28 -10.11 -5.80
CA ASN A 124 -11.99 -9.32 -6.81
C ASN A 124 -12.07 -7.84 -6.43
N MET A 125 -12.21 -7.52 -5.13
CA MET A 125 -12.23 -6.14 -4.62
C MET A 125 -10.88 -5.46 -4.80
N GLY A 126 -9.78 -6.20 -4.66
CA GLY A 126 -8.42 -5.69 -4.78
C GLY A 126 -7.80 -5.78 -6.18
N GLY A 127 -8.57 -6.21 -7.20
CA GLY A 127 -8.06 -6.34 -8.57
C GLY A 127 -7.10 -7.52 -8.80
N TYR A 128 -6.97 -8.43 -7.82
CA TYR A 128 -6.04 -9.56 -7.94
C TYR A 128 -6.50 -10.59 -8.98
N THR A 129 -5.61 -10.97 -9.87
CA THR A 129 -5.81 -12.00 -10.88
C THR A 129 -5.19 -13.33 -10.45
N ILE A 130 -5.88 -14.45 -10.69
CA ILE A 130 -5.35 -15.79 -10.43
C ILE A 130 -4.86 -16.39 -11.74
N VAL A 131 -3.58 -16.75 -11.82
CA VAL A 131 -2.97 -17.37 -13.00
C VAL A 131 -3.00 -18.89 -12.96
N GLN A 132 -3.00 -19.49 -11.76
CA GLN A 132 -3.06 -20.94 -11.59
C GLN A 132 -4.01 -21.30 -10.45
N GLY A 133 -4.76 -22.39 -10.61
CA GLY A 133 -5.63 -22.91 -9.56
C GLY A 133 -6.99 -22.22 -9.49
N ARG A 134 -7.47 -21.94 -8.27
CA ARG A 134 -8.78 -21.36 -8.00
C ARG A 134 -8.77 -20.33 -6.87
N PRO A 135 -9.74 -19.39 -6.83
CA PRO A 135 -9.93 -18.49 -5.70
C PRO A 135 -10.39 -19.23 -4.44
N LEU A 136 -10.36 -18.51 -3.32
CA LEU A 136 -11.04 -18.93 -2.09
C LEU A 136 -12.55 -18.93 -2.35
N ASN A 137 -13.24 -19.91 -1.79
CA ASN A 137 -14.68 -20.06 -1.92
C ASN A 137 -15.37 -19.93 -0.56
N TYR A 138 -16.66 -19.61 -0.57
CA TYR A 138 -17.48 -19.60 0.64
C TYR A 138 -17.36 -20.90 1.46
N VAL A 139 -17.30 -22.06 0.80
CA VAL A 139 -17.12 -23.36 1.47
C VAL A 139 -15.78 -23.48 2.20
N ASP A 140 -14.75 -22.78 1.77
CA ASP A 140 -13.46 -22.75 2.47
C ASP A 140 -13.54 -21.93 3.76
N MET A 141 -14.39 -20.87 3.76
CA MET A 141 -14.70 -20.07 4.95
C MET A 141 -15.56 -20.85 5.95
N ASP A 142 -16.69 -21.39 5.49
CA ASP A 142 -17.67 -22.10 6.34
C ASP A 142 -17.06 -23.34 7.01
N ALA A 143 -16.29 -24.11 6.27
CA ALA A 143 -15.63 -25.30 6.78
C ALA A 143 -14.29 -25.01 7.49
N ASN A 144 -13.87 -23.76 7.62
CA ASN A 144 -12.57 -23.35 8.20
C ASN A 144 -11.40 -24.14 7.59
N LYS A 145 -11.37 -24.29 6.27
CA LYS A 145 -10.34 -25.10 5.60
C LYS A 145 -8.97 -24.43 5.69
N LYS A 146 -7.95 -25.25 5.87
CA LYS A 146 -6.55 -24.82 5.84
C LYS A 146 -6.04 -24.82 4.40
N VAL A 147 -6.55 -23.90 3.60
CA VAL A 147 -6.14 -23.63 2.22
C VAL A 147 -5.62 -22.21 2.11
N CYS A 148 -4.76 -21.96 1.10
CA CYS A 148 -4.23 -20.61 0.87
C CYS A 148 -4.03 -20.34 -0.61
N ILE A 149 -3.98 -19.07 -0.94
CA ILE A 149 -3.52 -18.53 -2.22
C ILE A 149 -2.20 -17.83 -1.95
N VAL A 150 -1.22 -18.03 -2.80
CA VAL A 150 0.11 -17.45 -2.67
C VAL A 150 0.38 -16.47 -3.81
N GLY A 151 1.17 -15.45 -3.53
CA GLY A 151 1.70 -14.56 -4.56
C GLY A 151 2.74 -15.27 -5.43
N ASP A 152 3.06 -14.64 -6.56
CA ASP A 152 3.99 -15.21 -7.54
C ASP A 152 5.39 -15.44 -6.95
N TYR A 153 5.87 -14.53 -6.08
CA TYR A 153 7.16 -14.69 -5.41
C TYR A 153 7.28 -16.02 -4.67
N ILE A 154 6.33 -16.35 -3.81
CA ILE A 154 6.32 -17.62 -3.05
C ILE A 154 6.23 -18.81 -4.00
N SER A 155 5.43 -18.72 -5.06
CA SER A 155 5.30 -19.80 -6.06
C SER A 155 6.61 -20.07 -6.78
N ARG A 156 7.30 -19.04 -7.24
CA ARG A 156 8.56 -19.17 -8.00
C ARG A 156 9.74 -19.56 -7.12
N VAL A 157 9.96 -18.82 -6.03
CA VAL A 157 11.13 -19.00 -5.17
C VAL A 157 10.99 -20.25 -4.32
N GLY A 158 9.80 -20.47 -3.75
CA GLY A 158 9.56 -21.58 -2.83
C GLY A 158 9.28 -22.92 -3.54
N TYR A 159 8.65 -22.90 -4.72
CA TYR A 159 8.16 -24.13 -5.38
C TYR A 159 8.57 -24.24 -6.86
N GLY A 160 9.44 -23.36 -7.35
CA GLY A 160 9.89 -23.38 -8.74
C GLY A 160 8.73 -23.23 -9.75
N GLY A 161 7.66 -22.53 -9.39
CA GLY A 161 6.46 -22.30 -10.21
C GLY A 161 5.41 -23.40 -10.13
N ASN A 162 5.62 -24.49 -9.36
CA ASN A 162 4.68 -25.59 -9.19
C ASN A 162 4.10 -25.63 -7.77
N ALA A 163 3.48 -24.54 -7.34
CA ALA A 163 2.97 -24.39 -5.98
C ALA A 163 1.61 -25.09 -5.73
N ILE A 164 0.77 -25.25 -6.75
CA ILE A 164 -0.59 -25.80 -6.60
C ILE A 164 -0.57 -27.21 -6.01
N GLY A 165 -1.38 -27.42 -4.96
CA GLY A 165 -1.49 -28.69 -4.23
C GLY A 165 -0.35 -28.95 -3.25
N GLN A 166 0.67 -28.13 -3.25
CA GLN A 166 1.76 -28.22 -2.25
C GLN A 166 1.31 -27.67 -0.89
N SER A 167 2.09 -28.00 0.14
CA SER A 167 1.81 -27.57 1.51
C SER A 167 2.79 -26.50 1.95
N ILE A 168 2.28 -25.44 2.54
CA ILE A 168 3.05 -24.34 3.12
C ILE A 168 2.74 -24.23 4.61
N LYS A 169 3.75 -23.97 5.42
CA LYS A 169 3.58 -23.82 6.87
C LYS A 169 3.55 -22.36 7.26
N ILE A 170 2.49 -21.94 7.91
CA ILE A 170 2.32 -20.58 8.43
C ILE A 170 2.22 -20.66 9.95
N GLY A 171 3.24 -20.16 10.62
CA GLY A 171 3.36 -20.30 12.07
C GLY A 171 3.45 -21.78 12.50
N ARG A 172 2.37 -22.29 13.12
CA ARG A 172 2.29 -23.70 13.60
C ARG A 172 1.47 -24.60 12.70
N GLU A 173 0.78 -24.06 11.70
CA GLU A 173 -0.23 -24.75 10.92
C GLU A 173 0.19 -24.95 9.47
N TRP A 174 -0.26 -26.06 8.87
CA TRP A 174 -0.03 -26.38 7.47
C TRP A 174 -1.25 -25.99 6.64
N TYR A 175 -1.01 -25.37 5.49
CA TYR A 175 -2.02 -24.96 4.51
C TYR A 175 -1.72 -25.59 3.17
N THR A 176 -2.76 -25.95 2.42
CA THR A 176 -2.63 -26.42 1.04
C THR A 176 -2.81 -25.24 0.08
N ILE A 177 -1.89 -25.06 -0.84
CA ILE A 177 -1.94 -24.00 -1.86
C ILE A 177 -2.96 -24.40 -2.93
N VAL A 178 -3.99 -23.56 -3.11
CA VAL A 178 -5.08 -23.79 -4.07
C VAL A 178 -5.10 -22.79 -5.23
N GLY A 179 -4.37 -21.68 -5.11
CA GLY A 179 -4.26 -20.65 -6.13
C GLY A 179 -2.93 -19.95 -6.09
N VAL A 180 -2.51 -19.40 -7.24
CA VAL A 180 -1.33 -18.54 -7.40
C VAL A 180 -1.79 -17.27 -8.08
N LEU A 181 -1.39 -16.12 -7.54
CA LEU A 181 -1.68 -14.81 -8.09
C LEU A 181 -0.76 -14.49 -9.27
N GLU A 182 -1.22 -13.61 -10.13
CA GLU A 182 -0.42 -12.98 -11.17
C GLU A 182 0.65 -12.09 -10.53
N ALA A 183 1.84 -12.02 -11.14
CA ALA A 183 2.89 -11.14 -10.71
C ALA A 183 2.51 -9.68 -10.97
N GLU A 184 2.60 -8.84 -9.95
CA GLU A 184 2.42 -7.39 -10.08
C GLU A 184 3.73 -6.68 -10.42
N ILE A 185 4.88 -7.32 -10.09
CA ILE A 185 6.21 -6.75 -10.26
C ILE A 185 6.94 -7.47 -11.40
N ASP A 186 7.41 -6.68 -12.38
CA ASP A 186 8.12 -7.21 -13.54
C ASP A 186 9.55 -7.72 -13.22
N ASP A 187 10.21 -7.18 -12.18
CA ASP A 187 11.58 -7.58 -11.84
C ASP A 187 11.61 -8.64 -10.72
N PRO A 188 12.04 -9.88 -11.04
CA PRO A 188 12.10 -10.97 -10.08
C PRO A 188 13.09 -10.77 -8.93
N SER A 189 14.06 -9.86 -9.05
CA SER A 189 15.16 -9.71 -8.09
C SER A 189 14.77 -8.98 -6.80
N ASP A 190 13.70 -8.16 -6.82
CA ASP A 190 13.30 -7.28 -5.71
C ASP A 190 11.94 -7.64 -5.10
N GLN A 191 11.54 -8.90 -5.13
CA GLN A 191 10.18 -9.30 -4.72
C GLN A 191 10.02 -9.70 -3.25
N GLU A 192 11.11 -9.89 -2.50
CA GLU A 192 11.00 -10.19 -1.06
C GLU A 192 10.43 -8.98 -0.30
N GLY A 193 9.31 -9.19 0.41
CA GLY A 193 8.58 -8.14 1.11
C GLY A 193 7.75 -7.22 0.22
N SER A 194 7.62 -7.52 -1.07
CA SER A 194 6.78 -6.79 -2.04
C SER A 194 5.31 -7.22 -2.00
N SER A 195 4.47 -6.63 -2.88
CA SER A 195 3.09 -7.05 -3.08
C SER A 195 2.96 -8.52 -3.48
N ASP A 196 3.92 -9.05 -4.25
CA ASP A 196 3.95 -10.45 -4.69
C ASP A 196 4.40 -11.43 -3.59
N ASP A 197 4.98 -10.93 -2.48
CA ASP A 197 5.33 -11.73 -1.31
C ASP A 197 4.17 -11.76 -0.30
N CYS A 198 3.06 -12.34 -0.73
CA CYS A 198 1.83 -12.38 0.03
C CYS A 198 1.17 -13.77 0.04
N ILE A 199 0.38 -14.02 1.09
CA ILE A 199 -0.43 -15.22 1.24
C ILE A 199 -1.81 -14.82 1.74
N PHE A 200 -2.85 -15.31 1.07
CA PHE A 200 -4.24 -15.14 1.48
C PHE A 200 -4.82 -16.46 1.97
N VAL A 201 -5.40 -16.44 3.18
CA VAL A 201 -6.08 -17.58 3.80
C VAL A 201 -7.53 -17.22 4.12
N PRO A 202 -8.43 -18.19 4.32
CA PRO A 202 -9.78 -17.90 4.79
C PRO A 202 -9.76 -17.14 6.12
N TYR A 203 -10.49 -16.02 6.21
CA TYR A 203 -10.51 -15.20 7.44
C TYR A 203 -11.00 -15.99 8.67
N THR A 204 -11.93 -16.91 8.48
CA THR A 204 -12.44 -17.77 9.55
C THR A 204 -11.35 -18.68 10.13
N THR A 205 -10.50 -19.23 9.23
CA THR A 205 -9.33 -20.02 9.62
C THR A 205 -8.28 -19.14 10.31
N ALA A 206 -8.03 -17.94 9.79
CA ALA A 206 -7.11 -16.96 10.38
C ALA A 206 -7.56 -16.58 11.80
N MET A 207 -8.84 -16.26 12.01
CA MET A 207 -9.42 -15.96 13.32
C MET A 207 -9.22 -17.10 14.30
N ARG A 208 -9.55 -18.32 13.85
CA ARG A 208 -9.44 -19.53 14.68
C ARG A 208 -8.01 -19.82 15.10
N VAL A 209 -7.06 -19.72 14.17
CA VAL A 209 -5.64 -19.98 14.43
C VAL A 209 -5.02 -18.91 15.33
N SER A 210 -5.40 -17.65 15.12
CA SER A 210 -4.94 -16.51 15.92
C SER A 210 -5.67 -16.38 17.25
N GLY A 211 -6.74 -17.15 17.50
CA GLY A 211 -7.53 -17.09 18.73
C GLY A 211 -8.29 -15.77 18.91
N ILE A 212 -8.61 -15.07 17.83
CA ILE A 212 -9.33 -13.80 17.85
C ILE A 212 -10.79 -14.00 17.46
N SER A 213 -11.68 -13.19 18.00
CA SER A 213 -13.12 -13.24 17.74
C SER A 213 -13.63 -12.02 16.95
N THR A 214 -12.77 -11.04 16.73
CA THR A 214 -13.10 -9.79 16.04
C THR A 214 -12.01 -9.45 15.02
N ALA A 215 -12.39 -8.85 13.92
CA ALA A 215 -11.44 -8.30 12.95
C ALA A 215 -11.23 -6.81 13.25
N SER A 216 -9.99 -6.36 13.12
CA SER A 216 -9.62 -4.95 13.31
C SER A 216 -9.60 -4.17 12.00
N SER A 217 -9.68 -4.83 10.87
CA SER A 217 -9.68 -4.20 9.56
C SER A 217 -10.69 -4.84 8.62
N TYR A 218 -11.34 -4.02 7.80
CA TYR A 218 -12.24 -4.46 6.74
C TYR A 218 -11.97 -3.66 5.47
N ALA A 219 -12.10 -4.33 4.32
CA ALA A 219 -12.25 -3.72 3.02
C ALA A 219 -13.74 -3.74 2.65
N VAL A 220 -14.28 -2.61 2.22
CA VAL A 220 -15.68 -2.48 1.81
C VAL A 220 -15.72 -1.86 0.42
N LEU A 221 -16.36 -2.54 -0.50
CA LEU A 221 -16.60 -2.02 -1.85
C LEU A 221 -17.90 -1.22 -1.85
N VAL A 222 -17.84 0.01 -2.36
CA VAL A 222 -19.03 0.84 -2.60
C VAL A 222 -19.51 0.61 -4.02
N SER A 223 -20.83 0.59 -4.24
CA SER A 223 -21.42 0.27 -5.54
C SER A 223 -20.96 1.20 -6.66
N ASP A 224 -20.81 2.49 -6.36
CA ASP A 224 -20.39 3.53 -7.30
C ASP A 224 -19.44 4.53 -6.64
N GLU A 225 -18.49 5.08 -7.41
CA GLU A 225 -17.55 6.10 -6.93
C GLU A 225 -18.26 7.36 -6.38
N GLU A 226 -19.37 7.77 -7.00
CA GLU A 226 -20.16 8.92 -6.55
C GLU A 226 -20.76 8.72 -5.15
N ASN A 227 -20.93 7.48 -4.72
CA ASN A 227 -21.47 7.10 -3.43
C ASN A 227 -20.44 6.90 -2.32
N ILE A 228 -19.13 7.09 -2.58
CA ILE A 228 -18.07 6.86 -1.58
C ILE A 228 -18.32 7.65 -0.29
N SER A 229 -18.61 8.95 -0.39
CA SER A 229 -18.89 9.78 0.77
C SER A 229 -20.13 9.30 1.54
N LYS A 230 -21.16 8.82 0.83
CA LYS A 230 -22.36 8.25 1.42
C LYS A 230 -22.08 6.90 2.09
N GLY A 231 -21.31 6.03 1.42
CA GLY A 231 -20.87 4.74 1.97
C GLY A 231 -20.04 4.92 3.24
N LYS A 232 -19.11 5.87 3.22
CA LYS A 232 -18.31 6.25 4.38
C LYS A 232 -19.19 6.68 5.55
N ALA A 233 -20.13 7.61 5.33
CA ALA A 233 -21.03 8.09 6.37
C ALA A 233 -21.91 6.98 6.95
N ILE A 234 -22.39 6.03 6.12
CA ILE A 234 -23.15 4.86 6.58
C ILE A 234 -22.32 3.99 7.52
N ILE A 235 -21.07 3.71 7.14
CA ILE A 235 -20.17 2.87 7.96
C ILE A 235 -19.82 3.59 9.26
N GLU A 236 -19.49 4.89 9.22
CA GLU A 236 -19.16 5.68 10.40
C GLU A 236 -20.33 5.72 11.39
N ASN A 237 -21.54 6.01 10.91
CA ASN A 237 -22.76 6.02 11.75
C ASN A 237 -23.02 4.63 12.34
N GLY A 238 -22.91 3.57 11.55
CA GLY A 238 -23.09 2.20 12.03
C GLY A 238 -22.07 1.80 13.08
N LEU A 239 -20.80 2.16 12.89
CA LEU A 239 -19.75 1.90 13.87
C LEU A 239 -19.92 2.72 15.14
N GLN A 240 -20.35 3.98 15.03
CA GLN A 240 -20.71 4.83 16.16
C GLN A 240 -21.81 4.18 17.00
N GLU A 241 -22.85 3.64 16.35
CA GLU A 241 -23.94 2.94 17.03
C GLU A 241 -23.44 1.65 17.71
N LEU A 242 -22.62 0.83 17.02
CA LEU A 242 -22.10 -0.43 17.56
C LEU A 242 -21.10 -0.23 18.70
N LEU A 243 -20.23 0.78 18.62
CA LEU A 243 -19.22 1.09 19.63
C LEU A 243 -19.75 2.04 20.72
N HIS A 244 -20.90 2.70 20.50
CA HIS A 244 -21.43 3.81 21.32
C HIS A 244 -20.37 4.88 21.58
N SER A 245 -19.59 5.21 20.57
CA SER A 245 -18.50 6.18 20.62
C SER A 245 -18.17 6.71 19.24
N ASP A 246 -17.80 7.98 19.17
CA ASP A 246 -17.31 8.66 17.96
C ASP A 246 -15.83 8.38 17.69
N SER A 247 -15.19 7.58 18.53
CA SER A 247 -13.77 7.24 18.45
C SER A 247 -13.58 5.73 18.51
N GLY A 248 -12.39 5.29 18.09
CA GLY A 248 -12.06 3.86 18.08
C GLY A 248 -12.25 3.20 16.73
N TYR A 249 -12.55 3.96 15.68
CA TYR A 249 -12.55 3.50 14.30
C TYR A 249 -12.05 4.61 13.36
N MET A 250 -11.66 4.20 12.17
CA MET A 250 -11.26 5.10 11.09
C MET A 250 -11.74 4.51 9.77
N VAL A 251 -12.38 5.33 8.94
CA VAL A 251 -12.85 4.95 7.60
C VAL A 251 -12.19 5.84 6.59
N ILE A 252 -11.42 5.25 5.69
CA ILE A 252 -10.62 5.97 4.68
C ILE A 252 -10.95 5.39 3.31
N SER A 253 -11.22 6.24 2.34
CA SER A 253 -11.30 5.84 0.95
C SER A 253 -9.90 5.71 0.34
N LEU A 254 -9.77 4.91 -0.72
CA LEU A 254 -8.52 4.80 -1.45
C LEU A 254 -8.08 6.17 -2.00
N SER A 255 -9.01 6.98 -2.50
CA SER A 255 -8.72 8.34 -2.97
C SER A 255 -8.17 9.24 -1.85
N GLU A 256 -8.77 9.22 -0.64
CA GLU A 256 -8.24 9.98 0.50
C GLU A 256 -6.84 9.49 0.91
N MET A 257 -6.59 8.19 0.82
CA MET A 257 -5.26 7.62 1.11
C MET A 257 -4.21 8.11 0.10
N LEU A 258 -4.55 8.12 -1.19
CA LEU A 258 -3.69 8.64 -2.25
C LEU A 258 -3.41 10.14 -2.09
N ASP A 259 -4.43 10.93 -1.72
CA ASP A 259 -4.29 12.35 -1.44
C ASP A 259 -3.36 12.60 -0.24
N MET A 260 -3.47 11.80 0.82
CA MET A 260 -2.56 11.88 1.96
C MET A 260 -1.12 11.55 1.59
N MET A 261 -0.90 10.48 0.81
CA MET A 261 0.44 10.10 0.35
C MET A 261 1.05 11.17 -0.56
N THR A 262 0.28 11.68 -1.51
CA THR A 262 0.70 12.77 -2.40
C THR A 262 1.01 14.05 -1.62
N SER A 263 0.21 14.37 -0.61
CA SER A 263 0.46 15.52 0.27
C SER A 263 1.74 15.37 1.07
N MET A 264 2.06 14.16 1.56
CA MET A 264 3.34 13.87 2.22
C MET A 264 4.53 14.08 1.28
N VAL A 265 4.47 13.56 0.06
CA VAL A 265 5.51 13.75 -0.95
C VAL A 265 5.70 15.24 -1.24
N ASN A 266 4.61 15.98 -1.46
CA ASN A 266 4.63 17.41 -1.73
C ASN A 266 5.21 18.21 -0.55
N MET A 267 4.94 17.82 0.70
CA MET A 267 5.53 18.44 1.88
C MET A 267 7.05 18.28 1.87
N VAL A 268 7.55 17.07 1.65
CA VAL A 268 9.00 16.78 1.57
C VAL A 268 9.64 17.58 0.44
N VAL A 269 9.05 17.57 -0.76
CA VAL A 269 9.52 18.34 -1.92
C VAL A 269 9.58 19.83 -1.60
N THR A 270 8.56 20.37 -0.93
CA THR A 270 8.50 21.79 -0.56
C THR A 270 9.62 22.17 0.39
N VAL A 271 9.85 21.37 1.44
CA VAL A 271 10.94 21.61 2.41
C VAL A 271 12.30 21.57 1.74
N LEU A 272 12.56 20.51 0.93
CA LEU A 272 13.82 20.37 0.23
C LEU A 272 14.06 21.50 -0.78
N THR A 273 13.01 21.91 -1.50
CA THR A 273 13.07 23.02 -2.45
C THR A 273 13.35 24.35 -1.73
N ALA A 274 12.76 24.58 -0.56
CA ALA A 274 13.06 25.75 0.26
C ALA A 274 14.53 25.80 0.68
N ILE A 275 15.10 24.67 1.12
CA ILE A 275 16.52 24.55 1.48
C ILE A 275 17.42 24.85 0.27
N ALA A 276 17.09 24.27 -0.89
CA ALA A 276 17.82 24.49 -2.14
C ALA A 276 17.74 25.96 -2.59
N ALA A 277 16.57 26.60 -2.45
CA ALA A 277 16.39 28.03 -2.77
C ALA A 277 17.24 28.93 -1.86
N ILE A 278 17.31 28.65 -0.56
CA ILE A 278 18.20 29.38 0.36
C ILE A 278 19.67 29.21 -0.05
N SER A 279 20.07 27.98 -0.38
CA SER A 279 21.43 27.69 -0.84
C SER A 279 21.78 28.46 -2.13
N LEU A 280 20.81 28.57 -3.03
CA LEU A 280 20.95 29.32 -4.30
C LEU A 280 21.03 30.82 -4.08
N LEU A 281 20.25 31.38 -3.14
CA LEU A 281 20.33 32.77 -2.72
C LEU A 281 21.69 33.09 -2.08
N VAL A 282 22.18 32.25 -1.17
CA VAL A 282 23.50 32.44 -0.54
C VAL A 282 24.62 32.36 -1.59
N GLY A 283 24.55 31.40 -2.52
CA GLY A 283 25.48 31.32 -3.65
C GLY A 283 25.43 32.54 -4.57
N GLY A 284 24.23 33.08 -4.83
CA GLY A 284 24.03 34.30 -5.66
C GLY A 284 24.49 35.59 -4.99
N ILE A 285 24.34 35.73 -3.68
CA ILE A 285 24.83 36.91 -2.93
C ILE A 285 26.36 36.93 -2.82
N GLY A 286 26.98 35.74 -2.90
CA GLY A 286 28.45 35.61 -2.88
C GLY A 286 29.18 36.15 -4.16
N ILE A 287 28.41 36.61 -5.12
CA ILE A 287 28.90 37.27 -6.37
C ILE A 287 29.00 38.76 -6.14
#